data_28aa7170d188c3f88b53661ac8818278
#
_entry.id   28aa7170d188c3f88b53661ac8818278
#
_cell.length_a   1.000
_cell.length_b   1.000
_cell.length_c   1.000
_cell.angle_alpha   90.00
_cell.angle_beta   90.00
_cell.angle_gamma   90.00
#
_symmetry.space_group_name_H-M   'P 1'
#
loop_
_entity.id
_entity.type
_entity.pdbx_description
1 polymer ?
#
loop_
_entity_poly.entity_id
_entity_poly.type
_entity_poly.pdbx_seq_one_letter_code
_entity_poly.pdbx_strand_id
1 'polypeptide(L)'
;MNKDYYDTLNGNSNLQSINKQKQNNAKKSKNLEKITLKLDEEYGSASDIAILSYSPKEMKGSNPTFNFYLRKNLKKLKKPIEVFNPKGRDLQDVKQVEIFCGLILECIDPQGIIQKSDKQIQNLADRNMNRWRYRAIDHIKSKPEPNEPVSLSEFVISWQNRHPKNRDKWPESASLMELAYKLITWIEELQDDVEGIVYLEAITRSIKQTGFFNKYSGNIVFTNSKTERESVLEAIWNIFIPIATGGVGIDEDLLETLPDDRINIMSIHQSKGLEFPLVIVDVGSRFKKNTVNTQNLRFPKLEPKNRSIEDSVRCFSSLGESERSEKDRSFDDLTRLYFVAFSRAENVLLLIGLLPSLDGYAVNNNLKQIPNVALGWNRDEQLVGFDEIYLI
;
A
#
# COMPACT_ATOMS: atom_id res chain seq x y z
N MET A 1 22.99 23.36 -8.30
CA MET A 1 22.23 24.25 -9.18
C MET A 1 22.82 25.63 -9.07
N ASN A 2 23.25 26.20 -10.16
CA ASN A 2 24.11 27.38 -10.20
C ASN A 2 23.32 28.65 -9.80
N LYS A 3 23.91 29.53 -9.01
CA LYS A 3 23.33 30.79 -8.57
C LYS A 3 22.90 31.68 -9.75
N ASP A 4 23.61 31.58 -10.86
CA ASP A 4 23.35 32.34 -12.09
C ASP A 4 22.03 31.97 -12.76
N TYR A 5 21.51 30.76 -12.56
CA TYR A 5 20.21 30.33 -13.08
C TYR A 5 19.05 30.98 -12.33
N TYR A 6 19.22 31.24 -11.02
CA TYR A 6 18.22 31.91 -10.20
C TYR A 6 18.13 33.43 -10.50
N ASP A 7 19.26 34.05 -10.80
CA ASP A 7 19.29 35.51 -11.08
C ASP A 7 18.72 35.83 -12.45
N THR A 8 18.78 34.90 -13.41
CA THR A 8 18.14 35.06 -14.74
C THR A 8 16.62 34.96 -14.68
N LEU A 9 16.07 34.18 -13.76
CA LEU A 9 14.62 34.04 -13.58
C LEU A 9 13.96 35.21 -12.84
N ASN A 10 14.71 35.89 -11.98
CA ASN A 10 14.21 37.06 -11.22
C ASN A 10 14.15 38.36 -12.02
N GLY A 11 14.76 38.42 -13.21
CA GLY A 11 14.82 39.61 -14.06
C GLY A 11 13.61 39.81 -15.00
N ASN A 12 12.66 38.90 -15.05
CA ASN A 12 11.58 38.96 -16.04
C ASN A 12 10.29 39.58 -15.49
N SER A 13 9.88 40.68 -16.10
CA SER A 13 8.64 41.45 -15.86
C SER A 13 7.34 40.66 -16.12
N ASN A 14 7.41 39.37 -16.38
CA ASN A 14 6.27 38.48 -16.70
C ASN A 14 5.44 38.05 -15.48
N LEU A 15 5.94 38.20 -14.24
CA LEU A 15 5.22 37.82 -13.02
C LEU A 15 3.88 38.57 -12.80
N GLN A 16 3.80 39.84 -13.26
CA GLN A 16 2.52 40.57 -13.22
C GLN A 16 1.49 40.05 -14.25
N SER A 17 1.95 39.50 -15.36
CA SER A 17 1.07 38.91 -16.38
C SER A 17 0.51 37.55 -15.91
N ILE A 18 1.29 36.77 -15.17
CA ILE A 18 0.85 35.50 -14.61
C ILE A 18 -0.24 35.69 -13.55
N ASN A 19 -0.12 36.72 -12.69
CA ASN A 19 -1.15 37.01 -11.69
C ASN A 19 -2.45 37.56 -12.34
N LYS A 20 -2.36 38.31 -13.45
CA LYS A 20 -3.53 38.70 -14.26
C LYS A 20 -4.14 37.50 -14.99
N GLN A 21 -3.35 36.59 -15.50
CA GLN A 21 -3.85 35.35 -16.09
C GLN A 21 -4.52 34.43 -15.04
N LYS A 22 -4.03 34.37 -13.79
CA LYS A 22 -4.71 33.62 -12.69
C LYS A 22 -6.12 34.17 -12.43
N GLN A 23 -6.31 35.48 -12.35
CA GLN A 23 -7.66 36.10 -12.18
C GLN A 23 -8.55 35.85 -13.39
N ASN A 24 -7.99 35.85 -14.59
CA ASN A 24 -8.74 35.59 -15.83
C ASN A 24 -9.04 34.08 -15.98
N ASN A 25 -8.14 33.19 -15.55
CA ASN A 25 -8.35 31.76 -15.61
C ASN A 25 -9.33 31.27 -14.53
N ALA A 26 -9.36 31.87 -13.34
CA ALA A 26 -10.40 31.60 -12.34
C ALA A 26 -11.82 32.03 -12.83
N LYS A 27 -11.90 33.02 -13.70
CA LYS A 27 -13.15 33.39 -14.39
C LYS A 27 -13.41 32.53 -15.64
N LYS A 28 -12.36 32.01 -16.30
CA LYS A 28 -12.46 31.12 -17.46
C LYS A 28 -12.76 29.65 -17.10
N SER A 29 -12.66 29.28 -15.83
CA SER A 29 -12.91 27.88 -15.40
C SER A 29 -14.33 27.36 -15.70
N LYS A 30 -15.23 28.20 -16.15
CA LYS A 30 -16.56 27.81 -16.65
C LYS A 30 -16.57 27.30 -18.10
N ASN A 31 -15.50 27.49 -18.86
CA ASN A 31 -15.44 27.14 -20.29
C ASN A 31 -14.10 26.46 -20.67
N LEU A 32 -13.48 25.71 -19.75
CA LEU A 32 -12.35 24.88 -20.11
C LEU A 32 -12.83 23.76 -21.05
N GLU A 33 -12.31 23.77 -22.27
CA GLU A 33 -12.44 22.63 -23.17
C GLU A 33 -11.95 21.39 -22.44
N LYS A 34 -12.77 20.38 -22.42
CA LYS A 34 -12.45 19.11 -21.77
C LYS A 34 -11.25 18.49 -22.46
N ILE A 35 -10.09 18.51 -21.82
CA ILE A 35 -8.92 17.80 -22.33
C ILE A 35 -9.24 16.32 -22.28
N THR A 36 -9.23 15.67 -23.43
CA THR A 36 -9.45 14.25 -23.56
C THR A 36 -8.12 13.63 -23.94
N LEU A 37 -7.58 12.82 -23.04
CA LEU A 37 -6.46 11.92 -23.35
C LEU A 37 -7.05 10.62 -23.90
N LYS A 38 -6.57 10.18 -25.04
CA LYS A 38 -6.93 8.90 -25.62
C LYS A 38 -5.72 7.98 -25.59
N LEU A 39 -5.90 6.75 -25.18
CA LEU A 39 -4.95 5.70 -25.45
C LEU A 39 -4.98 5.39 -26.96
N ASP A 40 -3.87 4.92 -27.46
CA ASP A 40 -3.82 4.41 -28.82
C ASP A 40 -4.84 3.28 -28.97
N GLU A 41 -5.66 3.30 -30.04
CA GLU A 41 -6.75 2.34 -30.21
C GLU A 41 -6.22 0.93 -30.59
N GLU A 42 -5.01 0.86 -31.13
CA GLU A 42 -4.41 -0.39 -31.62
C GLU A 42 -3.45 -1.01 -30.58
N TYR A 43 -2.68 -0.17 -29.86
CA TYR A 43 -1.62 -0.64 -28.98
C TYR A 43 -1.74 -0.17 -27.54
N GLY A 44 -2.63 0.76 -27.23
CA GLY A 44 -2.78 1.34 -25.89
C GLY A 44 -3.53 0.43 -24.93
N SER A 45 -3.03 0.27 -23.72
CA SER A 45 -3.64 -0.51 -22.67
C SER A 45 -3.83 0.29 -21.37
N ALA A 46 -4.58 -0.25 -20.42
CA ALA A 46 -4.75 0.39 -19.11
C ALA A 46 -3.42 0.43 -18.31
N SER A 47 -2.49 -0.48 -18.58
CA SER A 47 -1.18 -0.54 -17.96
C SER A 47 -0.25 0.61 -18.37
N ASP A 48 -0.55 1.31 -19.48
CA ASP A 48 0.18 2.51 -19.90
C ASP A 48 -0.04 3.69 -18.94
N ILE A 49 -0.94 3.53 -17.98
CA ILE A 49 -1.28 4.55 -16.99
C ILE A 49 -0.77 4.11 -15.62
N ALA A 50 0.15 4.89 -15.07
CA ALA A 50 0.57 4.74 -13.67
C ALA A 50 0.12 5.94 -12.82
N ILE A 51 -0.35 5.63 -11.61
CA ILE A 51 -0.71 6.63 -10.61
C ILE A 51 0.27 6.50 -9.46
N LEU A 52 1.09 7.52 -9.32
CA LEU A 52 2.15 7.56 -8.32
C LEU A 52 1.74 8.43 -7.14
N SER A 53 1.86 7.86 -5.96
CA SER A 53 1.61 8.58 -4.71
C SER A 53 2.73 8.30 -3.70
N TYR A 54 2.83 9.16 -2.71
CA TYR A 54 3.74 8.90 -1.58
C TYR A 54 3.37 7.60 -0.84
N SER A 55 2.09 7.29 -0.78
CA SER A 55 1.55 6.07 -0.18
C SER A 55 0.39 5.55 -1.02
N PRO A 56 0.45 4.33 -1.52
CA PRO A 56 -0.61 3.72 -2.33
C PRO A 56 -1.84 3.32 -1.51
N LYS A 57 -1.82 3.48 -0.18
CA LYS A 57 -2.92 3.10 0.71
C LYS A 57 -4.26 3.71 0.29
N GLU A 58 -5.29 2.89 0.25
CA GLU A 58 -6.67 3.29 -0.02
C GLU A 58 -7.38 3.80 1.23
N MET A 59 -6.95 3.35 2.40
CA MET A 59 -7.50 3.76 3.69
C MET A 59 -6.39 4.28 4.60
N LYS A 60 -6.68 5.32 5.38
CA LYS A 60 -5.86 5.81 6.47
C LYS A 60 -6.66 5.73 7.77
N GLY A 61 -6.52 4.63 8.48
CA GLY A 61 -7.49 4.24 9.51
C GLY A 61 -8.87 4.04 8.88
N SER A 62 -9.89 4.72 9.38
CA SER A 62 -11.26 4.69 8.82
C SER A 62 -11.49 5.69 7.67
N ASN A 63 -10.52 6.54 7.35
CA ASN A 63 -10.69 7.58 6.34
C ASN A 63 -10.23 7.11 4.96
N PRO A 64 -11.10 7.15 3.93
CA PRO A 64 -10.72 6.83 2.57
C PRO A 64 -9.79 7.90 1.99
N THR A 65 -8.84 7.46 1.18
CA THR A 65 -7.87 8.31 0.48
C THR A 65 -8.32 8.59 -0.96
N PHE A 66 -7.52 9.36 -1.70
CA PHE A 66 -7.71 9.56 -3.13
C PHE A 66 -7.75 8.21 -3.88
N ASN A 67 -6.82 7.29 -3.59
CA ASN A 67 -6.73 6.00 -4.26
C ASN A 67 -7.99 5.13 -4.08
N PHE A 68 -8.64 5.21 -2.91
CA PHE A 68 -9.93 4.55 -2.69
C PHE A 68 -11.03 5.08 -3.61
N TYR A 69 -11.16 6.41 -3.69
CA TYR A 69 -12.18 7.02 -4.54
C TYR A 69 -11.92 6.77 -6.01
N LEU A 70 -10.65 6.72 -6.41
CA LEU A 70 -10.26 6.43 -7.77
C LEU A 70 -10.70 5.01 -8.16
N ARG A 71 -10.28 3.98 -7.43
CA ARG A 71 -10.71 2.59 -7.68
C ARG A 71 -12.25 2.48 -7.73
N LYS A 72 -12.92 3.10 -6.75
CA LYS A 72 -14.39 3.08 -6.67
C LYS A 72 -15.06 3.72 -7.89
N ASN A 73 -14.52 4.80 -8.42
CA ASN A 73 -15.12 5.53 -9.52
C ASN A 73 -14.78 4.93 -10.88
N LEU A 74 -13.58 4.40 -11.06
CA LEU A 74 -13.19 3.68 -12.28
C LEU A 74 -14.08 2.44 -12.52
N LYS A 75 -14.44 1.72 -11.46
CA LYS A 75 -15.40 0.59 -11.52
C LYS A 75 -16.82 0.99 -11.92
N LYS A 76 -17.20 2.27 -11.79
CA LYS A 76 -18.55 2.77 -12.13
C LYS A 76 -18.64 3.30 -13.56
N LEU A 77 -17.57 3.33 -14.31
CA LEU A 77 -17.59 3.75 -15.69
C LEU A 77 -18.44 2.80 -16.53
N LYS A 78 -18.95 3.26 -17.67
CA LYS A 78 -19.71 2.41 -18.62
C LYS A 78 -18.90 1.19 -19.08
N LYS A 79 -17.59 1.35 -19.24
CA LYS A 79 -16.60 0.29 -19.34
C LYS A 79 -15.77 0.35 -18.04
N PRO A 80 -16.00 -0.57 -17.10
CA PRO A 80 -15.22 -0.60 -15.86
C PRO A 80 -13.73 -0.76 -16.17
N ILE A 81 -12.90 0.01 -15.47
CA ILE A 81 -11.45 -0.11 -15.54
C ILE A 81 -10.98 -0.65 -14.20
N GLU A 82 -10.30 -1.77 -14.24
CA GLU A 82 -9.70 -2.36 -13.06
C GLU A 82 -8.41 -1.64 -12.67
N VAL A 83 -8.09 -1.73 -11.39
CA VAL A 83 -6.92 -1.08 -10.80
C VAL A 83 -6.08 -2.15 -10.12
N PHE A 84 -4.79 -2.12 -10.35
CA PHE A 84 -3.82 -2.93 -9.64
C PHE A 84 -3.15 -2.09 -8.53
N ASN A 85 -3.45 -2.42 -7.29
CA ASN A 85 -2.91 -1.77 -6.09
C ASN A 85 -2.86 -2.75 -4.91
N PRO A 86 -2.02 -3.77 -4.95
CA PRO A 86 -1.97 -4.79 -3.90
C PRO A 86 -1.58 -4.23 -2.53
N LYS A 87 -0.89 -3.08 -2.48
CA LYS A 87 -0.56 -2.37 -1.24
C LYS A 87 -1.63 -1.35 -0.80
N GLY A 88 -2.75 -1.30 -1.49
CA GLY A 88 -3.87 -0.39 -1.16
C GLY A 88 -4.46 -0.61 0.22
N ARG A 89 -4.42 -1.84 0.71
CA ARG A 89 -4.86 -2.23 2.05
C ARG A 89 -3.75 -2.94 2.80
N ASP A 90 -3.86 -2.97 4.11
CA ASP A 90 -3.03 -3.85 4.93
C ASP A 90 -3.50 -5.29 4.73
N LEU A 91 -2.56 -6.24 4.66
CA LEU A 91 -2.85 -7.64 4.31
C LEU A 91 -3.96 -8.23 5.20
N GLN A 92 -3.92 -7.94 6.51
CA GLN A 92 -4.91 -8.41 7.47
C GLN A 92 -6.33 -7.87 7.28
N ASP A 93 -6.50 -6.80 6.48
CA ASP A 93 -7.79 -6.14 6.21
C ASP A 93 -8.30 -6.41 4.77
N VAL A 94 -7.62 -7.28 4.03
CA VAL A 94 -8.07 -7.74 2.72
C VAL A 94 -9.10 -8.86 2.91
N LYS A 95 -10.30 -8.72 2.34
CA LYS A 95 -11.42 -9.65 2.54
C LYS A 95 -11.04 -11.11 2.23
N GLN A 96 -10.34 -11.35 1.13
CA GLN A 96 -9.92 -12.68 0.70
C GLN A 96 -8.91 -13.30 1.68
N VAL A 97 -8.00 -12.47 2.21
CA VAL A 97 -7.05 -12.88 3.25
C VAL A 97 -7.75 -13.20 4.57
N GLU A 98 -8.74 -12.39 4.96
CA GLU A 98 -9.57 -12.65 6.14
C GLU A 98 -10.26 -14.01 6.04
N ILE A 99 -10.88 -14.31 4.89
CA ILE A 99 -11.55 -15.59 4.63
C ILE A 99 -10.52 -16.72 4.67
N PHE A 100 -9.44 -16.60 3.95
CA PHE A 100 -8.44 -17.65 3.80
C PHE A 100 -7.76 -18.01 5.12
N CYS A 101 -7.23 -17.01 5.83
CA CYS A 101 -6.63 -17.21 7.15
C CYS A 101 -7.67 -17.76 8.16
N GLY A 102 -8.91 -17.26 8.09
CA GLY A 102 -10.00 -17.75 8.92
C GLY A 102 -10.34 -19.22 8.66
N LEU A 103 -10.39 -19.66 7.40
CA LEU A 103 -10.60 -21.06 7.04
C LEU A 103 -9.50 -21.98 7.56
N ILE A 104 -8.24 -21.58 7.42
CA ILE A 104 -7.13 -22.36 7.99
C ILE A 104 -7.28 -22.44 9.52
N LEU A 105 -7.58 -21.31 10.18
CA LEU A 105 -7.79 -21.31 11.64
C LEU A 105 -8.97 -22.17 12.07
N GLU A 106 -10.10 -22.16 11.34
CA GLU A 106 -11.24 -23.04 11.66
C GLU A 106 -10.95 -24.52 11.44
N CYS A 107 -10.06 -24.86 10.50
CA CYS A 107 -9.61 -26.23 10.31
C CYS A 107 -8.71 -26.72 11.47
N ILE A 108 -7.75 -25.88 11.92
CA ILE A 108 -6.72 -26.30 12.89
C ILE A 108 -7.12 -26.07 14.36
N ASP A 109 -7.92 -25.04 14.63
CA ASP A 109 -8.38 -24.63 15.97
C ASP A 109 -9.86 -24.22 15.94
N PRO A 110 -10.77 -25.18 15.81
CA PRO A 110 -12.20 -24.90 15.73
C PRO A 110 -12.68 -23.98 16.86
N GLN A 111 -13.46 -22.95 16.50
CA GLN A 111 -13.99 -21.97 17.44
C GLN A 111 -12.93 -21.18 18.25
N GLY A 112 -11.66 -21.31 17.92
CA GLY A 112 -10.56 -20.64 18.61
C GLY A 112 -10.35 -21.09 20.05
N ILE A 113 -10.52 -22.37 20.35
CA ILE A 113 -10.37 -22.93 21.70
C ILE A 113 -8.93 -22.77 22.20
N ILE A 114 -7.96 -23.13 21.34
CA ILE A 114 -6.54 -23.03 21.66
C ILE A 114 -6.11 -21.55 21.71
N GLN A 115 -6.52 -20.74 20.73
CA GLN A 115 -6.28 -19.30 20.69
C GLN A 115 -6.72 -18.62 21.98
N LYS A 116 -7.97 -18.83 22.40
CA LYS A 116 -8.55 -18.21 23.61
C LYS A 116 -7.91 -18.67 24.90
N SER A 117 -7.28 -19.84 24.91
CA SER A 117 -6.61 -20.38 26.09
C SER A 117 -5.24 -19.72 26.35
N ASP A 118 -4.67 -19.04 25.36
CA ASP A 118 -3.38 -18.34 25.46
C ASP A 118 -3.60 -16.86 25.74
N LYS A 119 -3.42 -16.47 27.00
CA LYS A 119 -3.59 -15.08 27.48
C LYS A 119 -2.48 -14.14 27.03
N GLN A 120 -1.40 -14.63 26.40
CA GLN A 120 -0.29 -13.81 25.93
C GLN A 120 -0.57 -13.20 24.56
N ILE A 121 -1.56 -13.69 23.86
CA ILE A 121 -1.94 -13.15 22.54
C ILE A 121 -2.44 -11.70 22.71
N GLN A 122 -1.82 -10.80 21.96
CA GLN A 122 -2.18 -9.37 21.98
C GLN A 122 -3.61 -9.13 21.53
N ASN A 123 -4.31 -8.20 22.15
CA ASN A 123 -5.71 -7.87 21.84
C ASN A 123 -5.97 -7.54 20.36
N LEU A 124 -4.99 -6.93 19.66
CA LEU A 124 -5.12 -6.63 18.24
C LEU A 124 -5.14 -7.90 17.39
N ALA A 125 -4.19 -8.80 17.64
CA ALA A 125 -4.10 -10.07 16.93
C ALA A 125 -5.34 -10.94 17.19
N ASP A 126 -5.74 -11.07 18.45
CA ASP A 126 -6.92 -11.84 18.83
C ASP A 126 -8.19 -11.30 18.14
N ARG A 127 -8.41 -9.99 18.15
CA ARG A 127 -9.56 -9.37 17.49
C ARG A 127 -9.55 -9.60 15.97
N ASN A 128 -8.39 -9.49 15.30
CA ASN A 128 -8.30 -9.71 13.87
C ASN A 128 -8.52 -11.19 13.51
N MET A 129 -7.92 -12.12 14.23
CA MET A 129 -8.16 -13.56 14.01
C MET A 129 -9.61 -13.96 14.25
N ASN A 130 -10.28 -13.40 15.29
CA ASN A 130 -11.70 -13.63 15.51
C ASN A 130 -12.56 -13.07 14.37
N ARG A 131 -12.23 -11.91 13.82
CA ARG A 131 -12.89 -11.34 12.63
C ARG A 131 -12.72 -12.25 11.42
N TRP A 132 -11.53 -12.79 11.19
CA TRP A 132 -11.25 -13.73 10.11
C TRP A 132 -12.07 -15.02 10.22
N ARG A 133 -12.17 -15.57 11.43
CA ARG A 133 -13.02 -16.75 11.69
C ARG A 133 -14.48 -16.47 11.36
N TYR A 134 -14.99 -15.32 11.76
CA TYR A 134 -16.34 -14.90 11.40
C TYR A 134 -16.56 -14.85 9.90
N ARG A 135 -15.63 -14.25 9.15
CA ARG A 135 -15.66 -14.20 7.69
C ARG A 135 -15.59 -15.59 7.04
N ALA A 136 -14.76 -16.46 7.58
CA ALA A 136 -14.67 -17.84 7.12
C ALA A 136 -15.97 -18.62 7.31
N ILE A 137 -16.61 -18.48 8.47
CA ILE A 137 -17.90 -19.12 8.77
C ILE A 137 -18.99 -18.60 7.81
N ASP A 138 -19.04 -17.31 7.53
CA ASP A 138 -19.98 -16.75 6.58
C ASP A 138 -19.71 -17.26 5.15
N HIS A 139 -18.45 -17.41 4.76
CA HIS A 139 -18.05 -17.97 3.47
C HIS A 139 -18.46 -19.44 3.36
N ILE A 140 -18.23 -20.28 4.39
CA ILE A 140 -18.70 -21.67 4.43
C ILE A 140 -20.22 -21.74 4.25
N LYS A 141 -20.98 -20.86 4.93
CA LYS A 141 -22.44 -20.80 4.81
C LYS A 141 -22.91 -20.39 3.42
N SER A 142 -22.13 -19.65 2.67
CA SER A 142 -22.46 -19.27 1.29
C SER A 142 -22.35 -20.42 0.29
N LYS A 143 -21.80 -21.56 0.71
CA LYS A 143 -21.61 -22.77 -0.10
C LYS A 143 -20.87 -22.47 -1.42
N PRO A 144 -19.63 -21.97 -1.34
CA PRO A 144 -18.86 -21.64 -2.55
C PRO A 144 -18.58 -22.90 -3.37
N GLU A 145 -18.55 -22.75 -4.67
CA GLU A 145 -18.13 -23.80 -5.60
C GLU A 145 -16.59 -24.02 -5.50
N PRO A 146 -16.11 -25.26 -5.79
CA PRO A 146 -16.88 -26.44 -6.17
C PRO A 146 -17.53 -27.16 -4.97
N ASN A 147 -18.70 -27.78 -5.19
CA ASN A 147 -19.35 -28.62 -4.19
C ASN A 147 -19.07 -30.13 -4.40
N GLU A 148 -18.45 -30.51 -5.50
CA GLU A 148 -18.05 -31.88 -5.83
C GLU A 148 -16.55 -31.94 -6.13
N PRO A 149 -15.81 -33.00 -5.77
CA PRO A 149 -16.29 -34.20 -5.06
C PRO A 149 -16.51 -33.98 -3.55
N VAL A 150 -16.12 -32.84 -2.99
CA VAL A 150 -16.27 -32.49 -1.56
C VAL A 150 -16.56 -31.01 -1.46
N SER A 151 -17.59 -30.64 -0.73
CA SER A 151 -17.89 -29.23 -0.45
C SER A 151 -16.93 -28.63 0.59
N LEU A 152 -16.81 -27.29 0.62
CA LEU A 152 -16.00 -26.60 1.62
C LEU A 152 -16.40 -26.97 3.06
N SER A 153 -17.71 -27.06 3.32
CA SER A 153 -18.21 -27.42 4.66
C SER A 153 -17.80 -28.82 5.09
N GLU A 154 -17.90 -29.79 4.20
CA GLU A 154 -17.48 -31.18 4.47
C GLU A 154 -15.96 -31.27 4.67
N PHE A 155 -15.19 -30.53 3.87
CA PHE A 155 -13.74 -30.46 4.01
C PHE A 155 -13.34 -29.89 5.39
N VAL A 156 -13.91 -28.77 5.80
CA VAL A 156 -13.63 -28.15 7.11
C VAL A 156 -14.06 -29.07 8.24
N ILE A 157 -15.26 -29.69 8.18
CA ILE A 157 -15.73 -30.65 9.18
C ILE A 157 -14.80 -31.86 9.26
N SER A 158 -14.30 -32.35 8.13
CA SER A 158 -13.31 -33.44 8.12
C SER A 158 -12.04 -33.08 8.90
N TRP A 159 -11.53 -31.86 8.74
CA TRP A 159 -10.39 -31.34 9.49
C TRP A 159 -10.69 -31.16 10.99
N GLN A 160 -11.88 -30.69 11.33
CA GLN A 160 -12.31 -30.52 12.72
C GLN A 160 -12.49 -31.83 13.45
N ASN A 161 -12.89 -32.89 12.75
CA ASN A 161 -13.09 -34.24 13.27
C ASN A 161 -11.83 -35.13 13.19
N ARG A 162 -10.67 -34.58 12.79
CA ARG A 162 -9.42 -35.31 12.86
C ARG A 162 -9.17 -35.77 14.29
N HIS A 163 -8.88 -37.04 14.45
CA HIS A 163 -8.62 -37.61 15.77
C HIS A 163 -7.54 -38.66 15.71
N PRO A 164 -6.59 -38.72 16.70
CA PRO A 164 -5.57 -39.75 16.75
C PRO A 164 -6.09 -41.20 16.70
N LYS A 165 -7.34 -41.42 17.13
CA LYS A 165 -8.00 -42.73 17.05
C LYS A 165 -8.50 -43.07 15.63
N ASN A 166 -8.59 -42.10 14.72
CA ASN A 166 -8.96 -42.34 13.33
C ASN A 166 -7.72 -42.46 12.43
N ARG A 167 -6.68 -43.12 12.90
CA ARG A 167 -5.39 -43.27 12.23
C ARG A 167 -5.50 -43.88 10.82
N ASP A 168 -6.52 -44.66 10.55
CA ASP A 168 -6.76 -45.22 9.21
C ASP A 168 -7.18 -44.15 8.18
N LYS A 169 -7.59 -42.94 8.61
CA LYS A 169 -8.05 -41.86 7.75
C LYS A 169 -7.15 -40.62 7.77
N TRP A 170 -6.41 -40.39 8.85
CA TRP A 170 -5.57 -39.22 9.04
C TRP A 170 -4.12 -39.61 9.30
N PRO A 171 -3.15 -38.95 8.63
CA PRO A 171 -1.74 -39.11 8.96
C PRO A 171 -1.44 -38.61 10.38
N GLU A 172 -0.28 -38.93 10.91
CA GLU A 172 0.17 -38.44 12.23
C GLU A 172 0.45 -36.93 12.24
N SER A 173 0.70 -36.36 11.06
CA SER A 173 0.88 -34.91 10.84
C SER A 173 0.36 -34.50 9.49
N ALA A 174 -0.09 -33.26 9.35
CA ALA A 174 -0.51 -32.67 8.10
C ALA A 174 0.11 -31.28 7.90
N SER A 175 0.56 -31.01 6.69
CA SER A 175 1.19 -29.75 6.32
C SER A 175 0.17 -28.63 6.24
N LEU A 176 0.46 -27.49 6.87
CA LEU A 176 -0.33 -26.26 6.70
C LEU A 176 -0.27 -25.73 5.27
N MET A 177 0.82 -25.97 4.55
CA MET A 177 0.94 -25.60 3.15
C MET A 177 -0.03 -26.40 2.27
N GLU A 178 -0.13 -27.73 2.50
CA GLU A 178 -1.10 -28.56 1.78
C GLU A 178 -2.54 -28.18 2.10
N LEU A 179 -2.83 -27.87 3.37
CA LEU A 179 -4.13 -27.33 3.77
C LEU A 179 -4.43 -26.04 3.05
N ALA A 180 -3.49 -25.10 3.02
CA ALA A 180 -3.62 -23.82 2.32
C ALA A 180 -3.93 -24.02 0.83
N TYR A 181 -3.16 -24.86 0.13
CA TYR A 181 -3.41 -25.12 -1.30
C TYR A 181 -4.76 -25.78 -1.57
N LYS A 182 -5.27 -26.61 -0.67
CA LYS A 182 -6.62 -27.19 -0.83
C LYS A 182 -7.71 -26.15 -0.60
N LEU A 183 -7.56 -25.29 0.41
CA LEU A 183 -8.57 -24.27 0.73
C LEU A 183 -8.68 -23.18 -0.35
N ILE A 184 -7.62 -22.90 -1.10
CA ILE A 184 -7.67 -21.95 -2.22
C ILE A 184 -8.74 -22.33 -3.25
N THR A 185 -9.00 -23.62 -3.45
CA THR A 185 -10.01 -24.12 -4.41
C THR A 185 -11.38 -23.45 -4.24
N TRP A 186 -11.72 -23.02 -3.04
CA TRP A 186 -13.01 -22.36 -2.73
C TRP A 186 -12.94 -20.84 -2.63
N ILE A 187 -11.82 -20.21 -3.07
CA ILE A 187 -11.64 -18.74 -3.05
C ILE A 187 -11.12 -18.32 -4.42
N GLU A 188 -12.05 -18.15 -5.36
CA GLU A 188 -11.77 -17.81 -6.76
C GLU A 188 -10.87 -16.57 -6.88
N GLU A 189 -11.14 -15.52 -6.10
CA GLU A 189 -10.38 -14.28 -6.18
C GLU A 189 -8.89 -14.43 -5.78
N LEU A 190 -8.51 -15.48 -5.05
CA LEU A 190 -7.10 -15.77 -4.76
C LEU A 190 -6.41 -16.54 -5.90
N GLN A 191 -7.17 -17.12 -6.83
CA GLN A 191 -6.65 -17.89 -7.95
C GLN A 191 -6.56 -17.05 -9.23
N ASP A 192 -7.63 -16.33 -9.53
CA ASP A 192 -7.82 -15.69 -10.82
C ASP A 192 -7.55 -14.18 -10.82
N ASP A 193 -7.60 -13.53 -9.64
CA ASP A 193 -7.28 -12.11 -9.54
C ASP A 193 -5.80 -11.87 -9.28
N VAL A 194 -5.19 -10.98 -10.07
CA VAL A 194 -3.74 -10.67 -9.96
C VAL A 194 -3.36 -10.15 -8.56
N GLU A 195 -4.22 -9.32 -7.94
CA GLU A 195 -4.00 -8.91 -6.54
C GLU A 195 -4.14 -10.10 -5.58
N GLY A 196 -5.09 -10.99 -5.86
CA GLY A 196 -5.29 -12.22 -5.10
C GLY A 196 -4.06 -13.12 -5.06
N ILE A 197 -3.40 -13.30 -6.20
CA ILE A 197 -2.15 -14.07 -6.32
C ILE A 197 -1.03 -13.45 -5.46
N VAL A 198 -0.92 -12.12 -5.44
CA VAL A 198 0.07 -11.41 -4.60
C VAL A 198 -0.22 -11.61 -3.11
N TYR A 199 -1.49 -11.58 -2.70
CA TYR A 199 -1.88 -11.86 -1.31
C TYR A 199 -1.61 -13.31 -0.92
N LEU A 200 -1.93 -14.23 -1.81
CA LEU A 200 -1.68 -15.65 -1.62
C LEU A 200 -0.19 -15.93 -1.42
N GLU A 201 0.67 -15.32 -2.25
CA GLU A 201 2.13 -15.44 -2.10
C GLU A 201 2.59 -14.98 -0.72
N ALA A 202 2.15 -13.82 -0.25
CA ALA A 202 2.55 -13.27 1.04
C ALA A 202 2.19 -14.24 2.20
N ILE A 203 1.01 -14.88 2.14
CA ILE A 203 0.57 -15.84 3.15
C ILE A 203 1.35 -17.15 3.05
N THR A 204 1.49 -17.70 1.86
CA THR A 204 2.20 -18.99 1.66
C THR A 204 3.69 -18.85 1.96
N ARG A 205 4.30 -17.72 1.66
CA ARG A 205 5.67 -17.39 2.09
C ARG A 205 5.79 -17.37 3.62
N SER A 206 4.83 -16.78 4.32
CA SER A 206 4.81 -16.79 5.80
C SER A 206 4.72 -18.20 6.34
N ILE A 207 3.86 -19.07 5.77
CA ILE A 207 3.78 -20.50 6.15
C ILE A 207 5.10 -21.21 5.86
N LYS A 208 5.70 -20.99 4.69
CA LYS A 208 6.97 -21.63 4.30
C LYS A 208 8.13 -21.24 5.20
N GLN A 209 8.24 -19.97 5.56
CA GLN A 209 9.29 -19.47 6.45
C GLN A 209 9.22 -20.13 7.82
N THR A 210 8.03 -20.39 8.33
CA THR A 210 7.81 -21.13 9.59
C THR A 210 8.42 -22.52 9.55
N GLY A 211 8.41 -23.19 8.40
CA GLY A 211 8.97 -24.52 8.21
C GLY A 211 10.48 -24.63 8.46
N PHE A 212 11.23 -23.53 8.39
CA PHE A 212 12.69 -23.56 8.54
C PHE A 212 13.20 -23.42 9.98
N PHE A 213 12.43 -22.75 10.84
CA PHE A 213 12.93 -22.29 12.14
C PHE A 213 12.16 -22.84 13.33
N ASN A 214 11.08 -23.59 13.11
CA ASN A 214 10.16 -24.01 14.16
C ASN A 214 10.15 -25.52 14.40
N LYS A 215 9.76 -25.91 15.62
CA LYS A 215 9.77 -27.30 16.09
C LYS A 215 8.91 -28.22 15.22
N TYR A 216 7.75 -27.74 14.79
CA TYR A 216 6.79 -28.53 14.00
C TYR A 216 6.88 -28.24 12.51
N SER A 217 7.76 -27.33 12.09
CA SER A 217 8.06 -27.04 10.67
C SER A 217 6.84 -26.76 9.81
N GLY A 218 5.86 -26.02 10.34
CA GLY A 218 4.61 -25.70 9.63
C GLY A 218 3.66 -26.90 9.47
N ASN A 219 3.79 -27.93 10.30
CA ASN A 219 2.86 -29.06 10.33
C ASN A 219 2.02 -29.03 11.60
N ILE A 220 0.78 -29.50 11.49
CA ILE A 220 -0.06 -29.83 12.63
C ILE A 220 0.12 -31.30 12.94
N VAL A 221 0.50 -31.64 14.17
CA VAL A 221 0.87 -32.98 14.58
C VAL A 221 -0.20 -33.58 15.50
N PHE A 222 -0.80 -34.70 15.11
CA PHE A 222 -1.98 -35.27 15.75
C PHE A 222 -1.64 -36.50 16.65
N THR A 223 -0.41 -36.73 16.98
CA THR A 223 0.01 -37.90 17.77
C THR A 223 -0.67 -37.95 19.14
N ASN A 224 -0.88 -36.83 19.77
CA ASN A 224 -1.61 -36.69 21.03
C ASN A 224 -2.09 -35.23 21.20
N SER A 225 -3.02 -35.03 22.11
CA SER A 225 -3.64 -33.71 22.34
C SER A 225 -2.64 -32.62 22.77
N LYS A 226 -1.57 -32.96 23.47
CA LYS A 226 -0.53 -32.00 23.88
C LYS A 226 0.27 -31.54 22.68
N THR A 227 0.74 -32.44 21.85
CA THR A 227 1.52 -32.17 20.65
C THR A 227 0.69 -31.40 19.62
N GLU A 228 -0.60 -31.77 19.46
CA GLU A 228 -1.52 -31.07 18.61
C GLU A 228 -1.69 -29.62 19.06
N ARG A 229 -1.96 -29.41 20.35
CA ARG A 229 -2.06 -28.05 20.90
C ARG A 229 -0.78 -27.24 20.70
N GLU A 230 0.40 -27.82 20.95
CA GLU A 230 1.68 -27.13 20.79
C GLU A 230 1.93 -26.76 19.32
N SER A 231 1.63 -27.64 18.35
CA SER A 231 1.81 -27.37 16.93
C SER A 231 0.83 -26.30 16.41
N VAL A 232 -0.41 -26.30 16.91
CA VAL A 232 -1.38 -25.24 16.58
C VAL A 232 -0.96 -23.89 17.18
N LEU A 233 -0.50 -23.86 18.43
CA LEU A 233 0.03 -22.63 19.03
C LEU A 233 1.24 -22.09 18.27
N GLU A 234 2.15 -22.96 17.82
CA GLU A 234 3.29 -22.57 17.00
C GLU A 234 2.82 -21.89 15.70
N ALA A 235 1.82 -22.47 15.04
CA ALA A 235 1.23 -21.85 13.84
C ALA A 235 0.57 -20.50 14.13
N ILE A 236 -0.16 -20.40 15.24
CA ILE A 236 -0.80 -19.13 15.65
C ILE A 236 0.26 -18.04 15.87
N TRP A 237 1.31 -18.35 16.63
CA TRP A 237 2.35 -17.38 16.98
C TRP A 237 3.23 -16.96 15.80
N ASN A 238 3.57 -17.89 14.93
CA ASN A 238 4.58 -17.64 13.90
C ASN A 238 4.01 -17.31 12.53
N ILE A 239 2.73 -17.58 12.28
CA ILE A 239 2.06 -17.28 11.00
C ILE A 239 0.95 -16.27 11.21
N PHE A 240 -0.06 -16.60 12.04
CA PHE A 240 -1.28 -15.79 12.07
C PHE A 240 -1.14 -14.49 12.86
N ILE A 241 -0.40 -14.47 13.97
CA ILE A 241 -0.14 -13.23 14.72
C ILE A 241 0.66 -12.22 13.89
N PRO A 242 1.78 -12.58 13.22
CA PRO A 242 2.48 -11.66 12.33
C PRO A 242 1.57 -11.08 11.23
N ILE A 243 0.75 -11.90 10.57
CA ILE A 243 -0.21 -11.41 9.58
C ILE A 243 -1.23 -10.48 10.24
N ALA A 244 -1.81 -10.89 11.38
CA ALA A 244 -2.86 -10.14 12.09
C ALA A 244 -2.39 -8.79 12.65
N THR A 245 -1.11 -8.64 12.90
CA THR A 245 -0.51 -7.40 13.43
C THR A 245 0.15 -6.53 12.35
N GLY A 246 0.09 -6.95 11.08
CA GLY A 246 0.72 -6.23 9.98
C GLY A 246 2.23 -6.42 9.87
N GLY A 247 2.76 -7.47 10.49
CA GLY A 247 4.19 -7.84 10.40
C GLY A 247 4.57 -8.52 9.08
N VAL A 248 3.59 -8.97 8.30
CA VAL A 248 3.80 -9.57 6.98
C VAL A 248 3.45 -8.55 5.91
N GLY A 249 4.42 -8.20 5.09
CA GLY A 249 4.27 -7.28 3.96
C GLY A 249 4.20 -8.00 2.61
N ILE A 250 3.67 -7.28 1.63
CA ILE A 250 3.72 -7.69 0.23
C ILE A 250 5.13 -7.42 -0.31
N ASP A 251 5.71 -8.39 -0.98
CA ASP A 251 7.02 -8.27 -1.61
C ASP A 251 6.96 -7.34 -2.82
N GLU A 252 7.92 -6.43 -2.91
CA GLU A 252 7.99 -5.47 -4.03
C GLU A 252 8.53 -6.12 -5.29
N ASP A 253 9.39 -7.09 -5.15
CA ASP A 253 10.01 -7.79 -6.30
C ASP A 253 9.00 -8.59 -7.12
N LEU A 254 7.88 -8.99 -6.51
CA LEU A 254 6.77 -9.67 -7.22
C LEU A 254 5.95 -8.73 -8.12
N LEU A 255 6.15 -7.43 -8.00
CA LEU A 255 5.45 -6.42 -8.78
C LEU A 255 6.17 -6.10 -10.11
N GLU A 256 7.25 -6.82 -10.45
CA GLU A 256 7.99 -6.64 -11.71
C GLU A 256 7.12 -6.96 -12.95
N THR A 257 6.13 -7.83 -12.80
CA THR A 257 5.16 -8.13 -13.87
C THR A 257 3.85 -7.41 -13.58
N LEU A 258 3.72 -6.19 -14.08
CA LEU A 258 2.47 -5.45 -13.98
C LEU A 258 1.43 -6.03 -14.95
N PRO A 259 0.15 -6.12 -14.55
CA PRO A 259 -0.89 -6.60 -15.44
C PRO A 259 -1.19 -5.60 -16.56
N ASP A 260 -1.37 -6.08 -17.79
CA ASP A 260 -1.56 -5.25 -18.99
C ASP A 260 -2.95 -4.60 -19.09
N ASP A 261 -3.93 -5.10 -18.37
CA ASP A 261 -5.33 -4.70 -18.45
C ASP A 261 -5.80 -3.73 -17.35
N ARG A 262 -4.87 -3.27 -16.49
CA ARG A 262 -5.21 -2.50 -15.28
C ARG A 262 -4.40 -1.22 -15.15
N ILE A 263 -5.02 -0.19 -14.56
CA ILE A 263 -4.29 1.00 -14.12
C ILE A 263 -3.47 0.66 -12.88
N ASN A 264 -2.19 0.98 -12.91
CA ASN A 264 -1.26 0.70 -11.84
C ASN A 264 -1.23 1.85 -10.82
N ILE A 265 -1.59 1.57 -9.55
CA ILE A 265 -1.41 2.49 -8.43
C ILE A 265 -0.25 2.00 -7.57
N MET A 266 0.79 2.80 -7.45
CA MET A 266 1.99 2.42 -6.71
C MET A 266 2.61 3.58 -5.94
N SER A 267 3.51 3.26 -5.02
CA SER A 267 4.33 4.28 -4.39
C SER A 267 5.39 4.79 -5.37
N ILE A 268 5.88 6.01 -5.14
CA ILE A 268 6.97 6.57 -5.94
C ILE A 268 8.23 5.68 -5.87
N HIS A 269 8.46 5.01 -4.73
CA HIS A 269 9.60 4.10 -4.59
C HIS A 269 9.47 2.85 -5.48
N GLN A 270 8.27 2.30 -5.58
CA GLN A 270 7.99 1.12 -6.42
C GLN A 270 8.12 1.43 -7.92
N SER A 271 7.91 2.68 -8.33
CA SER A 271 8.05 3.06 -9.74
C SER A 271 9.50 3.25 -10.19
N LYS A 272 10.49 3.07 -9.28
CA LYS A 272 11.90 3.23 -9.64
C LYS A 272 12.31 2.17 -10.67
N GLY A 273 12.83 2.64 -11.81
CA GLY A 273 13.25 1.77 -12.93
C GLY A 273 12.14 1.46 -13.93
N LEU A 274 10.88 1.81 -13.63
CA LEU A 274 9.75 1.68 -14.55
C LEU A 274 9.52 2.99 -15.31
N GLU A 275 8.93 2.91 -16.49
CA GLU A 275 8.49 4.05 -17.30
C GLU A 275 7.11 3.78 -17.85
N PHE A 276 6.30 4.84 -18.02
CA PHE A 276 4.91 4.73 -18.44
C PHE A 276 4.54 5.86 -19.40
N PRO A 277 3.79 5.59 -20.46
CA PRO A 277 3.30 6.61 -21.38
C PRO A 277 2.54 7.75 -20.69
N LEU A 278 1.73 7.45 -19.68
CA LEU A 278 1.00 8.42 -18.87
C LEU A 278 1.25 8.20 -17.38
N VAL A 279 1.80 9.20 -16.72
CA VAL A 279 1.99 9.19 -15.27
C VAL A 279 1.13 10.26 -14.60
N ILE A 280 0.36 9.86 -13.60
CA ILE A 280 -0.44 10.75 -12.77
C ILE A 280 0.19 10.78 -11.37
N VAL A 281 0.67 11.94 -10.92
CA VAL A 281 1.33 12.07 -9.62
C VAL A 281 0.46 12.82 -8.63
N ASP A 282 0.14 12.20 -7.48
CA ASP A 282 -0.49 12.89 -6.35
C ASP A 282 0.55 13.76 -5.62
N VAL A 283 0.52 15.04 -5.91
CA VAL A 283 1.40 16.05 -5.31
C VAL A 283 0.79 16.72 -4.08
N GLY A 284 -0.49 16.47 -3.80
CA GLY A 284 -1.25 17.16 -2.75
C GLY A 284 -1.17 16.52 -1.37
N SER A 285 -0.83 15.23 -1.28
CA SER A 285 -1.01 14.47 -0.05
C SER A 285 0.05 14.78 1.02
N ARG A 286 1.25 15.20 0.63
CA ARG A 286 2.39 15.33 1.54
C ARG A 286 2.70 16.76 1.95
N PHE A 287 2.40 17.73 1.12
CA PHE A 287 2.83 19.13 1.29
C PHE A 287 1.79 20.04 1.96
N LYS A 288 0.96 19.48 2.84
CA LYS A 288 -0.14 20.25 3.45
C LYS A 288 0.29 21.25 4.51
N LYS A 289 1.43 21.07 5.16
CA LYS A 289 1.84 21.92 6.28
C LYS A 289 3.36 22.01 6.39
N ASN A 290 3.85 23.21 6.65
CA ASN A 290 5.24 23.45 7.00
C ASN A 290 5.52 23.12 8.48
N THR A 291 5.21 21.89 8.91
CA THR A 291 5.47 21.48 10.30
C THR A 291 6.42 20.31 10.33
N VAL A 292 7.18 20.19 11.42
CA VAL A 292 8.11 19.09 11.67
C VAL A 292 7.42 17.72 11.56
N ASN A 293 6.12 17.66 11.86
CA ASN A 293 5.34 16.41 11.80
C ASN A 293 4.96 15.98 10.37
N THR A 294 5.12 16.84 9.37
CA THR A 294 4.83 16.50 7.96
C THR A 294 6.08 16.12 7.19
N GLN A 295 7.22 16.18 7.81
CA GLN A 295 8.51 15.86 7.24
C GLN A 295 8.87 14.42 7.57
N ASN A 296 9.53 13.74 6.66
CA ASN A 296 10.22 12.51 6.99
C ASN A 296 11.40 12.90 7.85
N LEU A 297 11.26 12.72 9.14
CA LEU A 297 12.36 12.89 10.04
C LEU A 297 13.40 11.83 9.69
N ARG A 298 14.62 12.25 9.44
CA ARG A 298 15.74 11.36 9.21
C ARG A 298 15.92 10.47 10.43
N PHE A 299 16.12 9.21 10.16
CA PHE A 299 16.39 8.22 11.20
C PHE A 299 17.88 8.17 11.50
N PRO A 300 18.24 7.92 12.75
CA PRO A 300 17.38 7.90 13.93
C PRO A 300 17.21 9.30 14.53
N LYS A 301 16.08 9.52 15.20
CA LYS A 301 15.83 10.78 15.91
C LYS A 301 16.60 10.85 17.20
N LEU A 302 17.27 11.97 17.43
CA LEU A 302 17.81 12.31 18.75
C LEU A 302 16.85 13.26 19.49
N GLU A 303 16.75 13.08 20.80
CA GLU A 303 16.21 14.12 21.67
C GLU A 303 17.32 15.13 22.05
N PRO A 304 17.04 16.42 22.06
CA PRO A 304 15.77 17.08 21.77
C PRO A 304 15.43 17.05 20.27
N LYS A 305 14.17 17.06 19.95
CA LYS A 305 13.45 16.76 18.70
C LYS A 305 14.00 17.33 17.37
N ASN A 306 15.06 18.10 17.38
CA ASN A 306 15.56 18.86 16.24
C ASN A 306 16.94 18.40 15.73
N ARG A 307 17.53 17.38 16.32
CA ARG A 307 18.81 16.83 15.86
C ARG A 307 18.67 15.36 15.49
N SER A 308 19.27 14.98 14.38
CA SER A 308 19.40 13.58 13.98
C SER A 308 20.74 13.01 14.45
N ILE A 309 20.85 11.69 14.60
CA ILE A 309 22.17 11.05 14.82
C ILE A 309 23.10 11.34 13.63
N GLU A 310 22.55 11.52 12.43
CA GLU A 310 23.31 11.98 11.27
C GLU A 310 24.10 13.25 11.59
N ASP A 311 23.48 14.25 12.21
CA ASP A 311 24.17 15.50 12.59
C ASP A 311 25.27 15.28 13.61
N SER A 312 25.10 14.30 14.51
CA SER A 312 26.11 13.97 15.53
C SER A 312 27.32 13.21 14.97
N VAL A 313 27.15 12.44 13.89
CA VAL A 313 28.24 11.64 13.30
C VAL A 313 28.88 12.29 12.07
N ARG A 314 28.24 13.30 11.47
CA ARG A 314 28.75 13.99 10.28
C ARG A 314 30.15 14.57 10.45
N CYS A 315 30.43 15.11 11.61
CA CYS A 315 31.77 15.67 11.93
C CYS A 315 32.88 14.61 11.85
N PHE A 316 32.55 13.32 11.98
CA PHE A 316 33.51 12.22 11.87
C PHE A 316 33.55 11.62 10.45
N SER A 317 32.79 12.14 9.51
CA SER A 317 32.73 11.66 8.12
C SER A 317 33.37 12.67 7.18
N SER A 318 33.75 12.20 5.98
CA SER A 318 34.22 13.08 4.89
C SER A 318 33.19 14.09 4.40
N LEU A 319 31.91 13.92 4.80
CA LEU A 319 30.82 14.83 4.45
C LEU A 319 30.82 16.11 5.30
N GLY A 320 31.53 16.10 6.44
CA GLY A 320 31.62 17.25 7.35
C GLY A 320 30.28 17.71 7.92
N GLU A 321 30.28 18.88 8.55
CA GLU A 321 29.08 19.52 9.03
C GLU A 321 28.21 20.02 7.86
N SER A 322 26.88 19.95 8.03
CA SER A 322 25.97 20.45 7.02
C SER A 322 25.54 21.87 7.36
N GLU A 323 25.72 22.80 6.43
CA GLU A 323 25.21 24.17 6.54
C GLU A 323 23.69 24.25 6.49
N ARG A 324 23.04 23.18 6.01
CA ARG A 324 21.57 23.11 5.83
C ARG A 324 20.92 22.45 7.03
N SER A 325 19.80 23.01 7.48
CA SER A 325 19.00 22.44 8.57
C SER A 325 18.48 21.05 8.22
N GLU A 326 18.20 20.20 9.22
CA GLU A 326 17.55 18.89 9.03
C GLU A 326 16.23 19.03 8.24
N LYS A 327 15.50 20.10 8.50
CA LYS A 327 14.28 20.42 7.78
C LYS A 327 14.54 20.63 6.29
N ASP A 328 15.53 21.41 5.93
CA ASP A 328 15.87 21.68 4.53
C ASP A 328 16.31 20.41 3.82
N ARG A 329 17.12 19.59 4.50
CA ARG A 329 17.54 18.28 3.95
C ARG A 329 16.35 17.32 3.74
N SER A 330 15.34 17.35 4.63
CA SER A 330 14.13 16.57 4.45
C SER A 330 13.33 17.00 3.21
N PHE A 331 13.36 18.30 2.87
CA PHE A 331 12.78 18.79 1.62
C PHE A 331 13.58 18.38 0.39
N ASP A 332 14.90 18.39 0.49
CA ASP A 332 15.73 17.89 -0.60
C ASP A 332 15.43 16.42 -0.91
N ASP A 333 15.22 15.59 0.12
CA ASP A 333 14.86 14.19 -0.06
C ASP A 333 13.49 14.05 -0.71
N LEU A 334 12.50 14.87 -0.30
CA LEU A 334 11.20 14.90 -0.96
C LEU A 334 11.29 15.36 -2.41
N THR A 335 12.12 16.38 -2.69
CA THR A 335 12.35 16.88 -4.05
C THR A 335 12.95 15.78 -4.93
N ARG A 336 13.95 15.05 -4.43
CA ARG A 336 14.53 13.91 -5.14
C ARG A 336 13.50 12.80 -5.39
N LEU A 337 12.66 12.53 -4.40
CA LEU A 337 11.60 11.53 -4.55
C LEU A 337 10.60 11.92 -5.65
N TYR A 338 10.12 13.16 -5.64
CA TYR A 338 9.20 13.63 -6.69
C TYR A 338 9.89 13.77 -8.05
N PHE A 339 11.17 14.07 -8.09
CA PHE A 339 11.94 14.02 -9.33
C PHE A 339 11.90 12.59 -9.93
N VAL A 340 12.05 11.56 -9.10
CA VAL A 340 11.87 10.18 -9.56
C VAL A 340 10.48 9.98 -10.12
N ALA A 341 9.43 10.43 -9.45
CA ALA A 341 8.06 10.28 -9.93
C ALA A 341 7.84 10.95 -11.30
N PHE A 342 8.35 12.18 -11.47
CA PHE A 342 8.17 12.94 -12.70
C PHE A 342 8.95 12.35 -13.88
N SER A 343 10.11 11.77 -13.61
CA SER A 343 10.94 11.12 -14.63
C SER A 343 10.41 9.75 -15.08
N ARG A 344 9.26 9.30 -14.54
CA ARG A 344 8.62 8.04 -14.98
C ARG A 344 7.70 8.23 -16.18
N ALA A 345 7.35 9.47 -16.52
CA ALA A 345 6.47 9.77 -17.65
C ALA A 345 7.28 9.81 -18.95
N GLU A 346 6.89 9.01 -19.93
CA GLU A 346 7.43 9.05 -21.30
C GLU A 346 6.80 10.15 -22.13
N ASN A 347 5.47 10.26 -22.09
CA ASN A 347 4.73 11.15 -22.97
C ASN A 347 3.94 12.22 -22.21
N VAL A 348 3.22 11.84 -21.15
CA VAL A 348 2.31 12.75 -20.43
C VAL A 348 2.51 12.63 -18.92
N LEU A 349 2.75 13.78 -18.29
CA LEU A 349 2.79 13.94 -16.84
C LEU A 349 1.61 14.77 -16.37
N LEU A 350 0.74 14.17 -15.53
CA LEU A 350 -0.36 14.88 -14.87
C LEU A 350 -0.05 15.03 -13.38
N LEU A 351 -0.12 16.25 -12.89
CA LEU A 351 0.02 16.55 -11.46
C LEU A 351 -1.37 16.80 -10.89
N ILE A 352 -1.75 16.01 -9.90
CA ILE A 352 -3.05 16.12 -9.25
C ILE A 352 -2.91 16.43 -7.75
N GLY A 353 -3.86 17.16 -7.22
CA GLY A 353 -3.90 17.49 -5.80
C GLY A 353 -5.15 18.27 -5.45
N LEU A 354 -5.46 18.38 -4.17
CA LEU A 354 -6.51 19.27 -3.72
C LEU A 354 -6.07 20.73 -3.94
N LEU A 355 -6.97 21.56 -4.43
CA LEU A 355 -6.70 22.97 -4.71
C LEU A 355 -5.99 23.70 -3.56
N PRO A 356 -6.38 23.56 -2.27
CA PRO A 356 -5.64 24.15 -1.16
C PRO A 356 -4.19 23.66 -1.02
N SER A 357 -3.89 22.45 -1.53
CA SER A 357 -2.54 21.91 -1.55
C SER A 357 -1.71 22.41 -2.73
N LEU A 358 -2.37 22.79 -3.82
CA LEU A 358 -1.74 23.34 -5.01
C LEU A 358 -1.53 24.85 -4.90
N ASP A 359 -2.52 25.60 -4.39
CA ASP A 359 -2.48 27.06 -4.28
C ASP A 359 -1.64 27.57 -3.11
N GLY A 360 -1.16 26.71 -2.24
CA GLY A 360 -0.46 27.16 -1.04
C GLY A 360 -1.34 27.92 -0.05
N TYR A 361 -2.66 27.91 -0.21
CA TYR A 361 -3.57 28.61 0.70
C TYR A 361 -3.65 27.90 2.05
N ALA A 362 -3.20 28.58 3.08
CA ALA A 362 -3.34 28.12 4.46
C ALA A 362 -4.78 28.21 4.90
N VAL A 363 -5.33 27.13 5.35
CA VAL A 363 -6.61 27.10 6.08
C VAL A 363 -6.50 27.84 7.42
N ASN A 364 -5.29 28.14 7.88
CA ASN A 364 -5.00 28.97 9.07
C ASN A 364 -3.92 30.00 8.74
N ASN A 365 -4.28 31.26 8.86
CA ASN A 365 -3.48 32.46 8.55
C ASN A 365 -2.12 32.60 9.25
N ASN A 366 -1.71 31.66 10.09
CA ASN A 366 -0.47 31.73 10.88
C ASN A 366 0.62 30.73 10.47
N LEU A 367 0.39 29.91 9.44
CA LEU A 367 1.38 28.95 8.97
C LEU A 367 1.75 29.30 7.54
N LYS A 368 2.93 29.89 7.33
CA LYS A 368 3.51 29.96 5.99
C LYS A 368 3.59 28.54 5.45
N GLN A 369 2.85 28.27 4.41
CA GLN A 369 2.85 26.98 3.75
C GLN A 369 4.17 26.80 3.03
N ILE A 370 4.64 25.57 3.03
CA ILE A 370 5.71 25.21 2.13
C ILE A 370 5.11 25.11 0.75
N PRO A 371 5.73 25.84 -0.17
CA PRO A 371 5.42 25.71 -1.56
C PRO A 371 5.48 24.24 -1.97
N ASN A 372 4.55 23.82 -2.79
CA ASN A 372 4.55 22.51 -3.35
C ASN A 372 5.79 22.35 -4.24
N VAL A 373 6.76 21.59 -3.80
CA VAL A 373 8.03 21.37 -4.51
C VAL A 373 7.79 20.87 -5.93
N ALA A 374 6.69 20.13 -6.13
CA ALA A 374 6.29 19.63 -7.43
C ALA A 374 5.86 20.73 -8.41
N LEU A 375 5.37 21.86 -7.90
CA LEU A 375 4.96 23.01 -8.70
C LEU A 375 6.01 24.13 -8.74
N GLY A 376 7.18 23.92 -8.14
CA GLY A 376 8.25 24.90 -8.18
C GLY A 376 8.02 26.15 -7.33
N TRP A 377 7.30 26.05 -6.21
CA TRP A 377 7.17 27.16 -5.28
C TRP A 377 8.51 27.43 -4.57
N ASN A 378 8.84 28.71 -4.40
CA ASN A 378 9.91 29.13 -3.51
C ASN A 378 9.35 29.49 -2.12
N ARG A 379 10.25 29.78 -1.17
CA ARG A 379 9.89 30.16 0.20
C ARG A 379 9.12 31.48 0.31
N ASP A 380 9.15 32.28 -0.73
CA ASP A 380 8.57 33.64 -0.80
C ASP A 380 7.18 33.67 -1.45
N GLU A 381 6.51 32.53 -1.48
CA GLU A 381 5.14 32.37 -1.97
C GLU A 381 4.95 32.62 -3.48
N GLN A 382 6.04 32.59 -4.25
CA GLN A 382 5.96 32.76 -5.70
C GLN A 382 6.04 31.42 -6.40
N LEU A 383 5.11 31.14 -7.29
CA LEU A 383 5.17 30.01 -8.19
C LEU A 383 6.32 30.25 -9.19
N VAL A 384 7.33 29.40 -9.16
CA VAL A 384 8.49 29.50 -10.05
C VAL A 384 8.32 28.47 -11.17
N GLY A 385 8.11 28.98 -12.37
CA GLY A 385 8.29 28.32 -13.66
C GLY A 385 7.41 27.13 -13.97
N PHE A 386 6.68 27.14 -14.88
CA PHE A 386 6.21 26.44 -16.07
C PHE A 386 5.36 27.44 -16.83
N ASP A 387 5.71 27.72 -18.06
CA ASP A 387 5.01 28.71 -18.88
C ASP A 387 3.58 28.29 -19.20
N GLU A 388 3.27 26.97 -19.04
CA GLU A 388 1.95 26.41 -19.31
C GLU A 388 1.54 25.42 -18.19
N ILE A 389 0.81 25.91 -17.19
CA ILE A 389 0.08 25.05 -16.25
C ILE A 389 -1.40 25.12 -16.60
N TYR A 390 -1.95 24.01 -17.07
CA TYR A 390 -3.40 23.85 -17.22
C TYR A 390 -3.99 23.47 -15.86
N LEU A 391 -4.73 24.40 -15.25
CA LEU A 391 -5.54 24.10 -14.06
C LEU A 391 -6.91 23.62 -14.55
N ILE A 392 -7.19 22.36 -14.36
CA ILE A 392 -8.46 21.71 -14.71
C ILE A 392 -9.42 21.79 -13.53
#